data_b5eed2e4bd1d6ddf3681180a28169dc5
#
_entry.id   b5eed2e4bd1d6ddf3681180a28169dc5
#
_cell.length_a   1.000
_cell.length_b   1.000
_cell.length_c   1.000
_cell.angle_alpha   90.00
_cell.angle_beta   90.00
_cell.angle_gamma   90.00
#
_symmetry.space_group_name_H-M   'P 1'
#
loop_
_entity.id
_entity.type
_entity.pdbx_description
1 polymer ?
#
loop_
_entity_poly.entity_id
_entity_poly.type
_entity_poly.pdbx_seq_one_letter_code
_entity_poly.pdbx_strand_id
1 'polypeptide(L)'
;MSEGSDLAANRPRLVGLNHIALQVGNVEEALTFYGRIFRFTLRGRQPGAAFIDMGDQFIALMEGPIRAERGHRHFGLVVDDRSSVRTLAAEAGAELLEGPFLDFLDPWGNRVEVVEYSDVQFTKTPHILRGMGLEPSKSEKAERELAEKGMAPAA
;
A
#
# COMPACT_ATOMS: atom_id res chain seq x y z
N MET A 1 -16.50 -3.90 -38.18
CA MET A 1 -15.82 -3.24 -37.05
C MET A 1 -16.48 -3.59 -35.69
N SER A 2 -16.75 -4.85 -35.42
CA SER A 2 -17.39 -5.28 -34.18
C SER A 2 -16.64 -6.39 -33.42
N GLU A 3 -15.47 -6.81 -33.90
CA GLU A 3 -14.72 -7.90 -33.26
C GLU A 3 -13.94 -7.50 -32.00
N GLY A 4 -13.71 -6.21 -31.78
CA GLY A 4 -12.96 -5.72 -30.60
C GLY A 4 -13.78 -5.66 -29.30
N SER A 5 -15.10 -5.51 -29.35
CA SER A 5 -15.96 -5.38 -28.18
C SER A 5 -16.34 -6.73 -27.56
N ASP A 6 -16.49 -7.78 -28.37
CA ASP A 6 -16.84 -9.13 -27.91
C ASP A 6 -15.68 -9.83 -27.18
N LEU A 7 -14.44 -9.60 -27.61
CA LEU A 7 -13.24 -10.12 -26.96
C LEU A 7 -13.02 -9.49 -25.57
N ALA A 8 -13.46 -8.26 -25.35
CA ALA A 8 -13.34 -7.57 -24.07
C ALA A 8 -14.40 -8.05 -23.07
N ALA A 9 -15.62 -8.38 -23.51
CA ALA A 9 -16.71 -8.83 -22.65
C ALA A 9 -16.45 -10.19 -21.98
N ASN A 10 -15.65 -11.06 -22.62
CA ASN A 10 -15.32 -12.38 -22.10
C ASN A 10 -14.00 -12.43 -21.29
N ARG A 11 -13.34 -11.29 -21.08
CA ARG A 11 -12.12 -11.23 -20.27
C ARG A 11 -12.42 -10.98 -18.82
N PRO A 12 -11.71 -11.64 -17.88
CA PRO A 12 -11.79 -11.29 -16.46
C PRO A 12 -11.48 -9.80 -16.23
N ARG A 13 -12.15 -9.21 -15.26
CA ARG A 13 -11.94 -7.81 -14.87
C ARG A 13 -10.86 -7.73 -13.79
N LEU A 14 -10.04 -6.67 -13.84
CA LEU A 14 -9.18 -6.31 -12.72
C LEU A 14 -10.05 -5.78 -11.58
N VAL A 15 -9.94 -6.37 -10.40
CA VAL A 15 -10.78 -6.05 -9.23
C VAL A 15 -10.02 -5.23 -8.20
N GLY A 16 -8.72 -5.48 -8.03
CA GLY A 16 -7.89 -4.77 -7.06
C GLY A 16 -6.51 -5.39 -6.95
N LEU A 17 -5.73 -4.89 -6.01
CA LEU A 17 -4.42 -5.41 -5.66
C LEU A 17 -4.54 -6.29 -4.41
N ASN A 18 -4.19 -7.57 -4.49
CA ASN A 18 -4.23 -8.51 -3.36
C ASN A 18 -3.01 -8.36 -2.44
N HIS A 19 -1.82 -8.33 -3.02
CA HIS A 19 -0.58 -8.20 -2.29
C HIS A 19 0.54 -7.63 -3.16
N ILE A 20 1.58 -7.18 -2.49
CA ILE A 20 2.85 -6.79 -3.09
C ILE A 20 3.94 -7.59 -2.41
N ALA A 21 4.89 -8.13 -3.19
CA ALA A 21 6.07 -8.77 -2.67
C ALA A 21 7.26 -7.81 -2.75
N LEU A 22 7.95 -7.64 -1.62
CA LEU A 22 9.18 -6.87 -1.50
C LEU A 22 10.34 -7.82 -1.24
N GLN A 23 11.40 -7.64 -1.99
CA GLN A 23 12.65 -8.33 -1.70
C GLN A 23 13.42 -7.56 -0.64
N VAL A 24 13.79 -8.25 0.43
CA VAL A 24 14.54 -7.71 1.57
C VAL A 24 15.76 -8.57 1.83
N GLY A 25 16.80 -8.01 2.45
CA GLY A 25 18.00 -8.76 2.76
C GLY A 25 17.83 -9.71 3.93
N ASN A 26 17.00 -9.32 4.91
CA ASN A 26 16.70 -10.11 6.09
C ASN A 26 15.29 -9.77 6.60
N VAL A 27 14.46 -10.78 6.82
CA VAL A 27 13.05 -10.57 7.22
C VAL A 27 12.94 -9.94 8.62
N GLU A 28 13.76 -10.33 9.59
CA GLU A 28 13.69 -9.77 10.95
C GLU A 28 14.11 -8.29 10.98
N GLU A 29 15.13 -7.94 10.22
CA GLU A 29 15.54 -6.53 10.05
C GLU A 29 14.45 -5.72 9.35
N ALA A 30 13.81 -6.28 8.32
CA ALA A 30 12.71 -5.65 7.61
C ALA A 30 11.50 -5.41 8.52
N LEU A 31 11.10 -6.41 9.31
CA LEU A 31 10.02 -6.27 10.28
C LEU A 31 10.35 -5.22 11.35
N THR A 32 11.59 -5.16 11.80
CA THR A 32 12.06 -4.12 12.74
C THR A 32 11.99 -2.74 12.11
N PHE A 33 12.50 -2.60 10.87
CA PHE A 33 12.47 -1.33 10.14
C PHE A 33 11.05 -0.82 9.94
N TYR A 34 10.18 -1.63 9.31
CA TYR A 34 8.79 -1.23 9.05
C TYR A 34 7.98 -1.03 10.33
N GLY A 35 8.27 -1.81 11.41
CA GLY A 35 7.63 -1.68 12.71
C GLY A 35 7.97 -0.39 13.46
N ARG A 36 9.06 0.31 13.10
CA ARG A 36 9.38 1.65 13.63
C ARG A 36 8.56 2.75 12.94
N ILE A 37 8.00 2.46 11.76
CA ILE A 37 7.26 3.43 10.95
C ILE A 37 5.76 3.16 11.03
N PHE A 38 5.35 1.89 10.93
CA PHE A 38 3.96 1.49 10.81
C PHE A 38 3.53 0.53 11.93
N ARG A 39 2.29 0.67 12.36
CA ARG A 39 1.66 -0.32 13.22
C ARG A 39 1.01 -1.39 12.35
N PHE A 40 1.38 -2.66 12.55
CA PHE A 40 0.81 -3.80 11.83
C PHE A 40 0.84 -5.08 12.67
N THR A 41 0.12 -6.08 12.22
CA THR A 41 0.21 -7.46 12.67
C THR A 41 0.68 -8.34 11.52
N LEU A 42 1.11 -9.55 11.80
CA LEU A 42 1.49 -10.50 10.76
C LEU A 42 0.32 -11.42 10.44
N ARG A 43 0.05 -11.59 9.16
CA ARG A 43 -0.87 -12.60 8.63
C ARG A 43 -0.28 -14.01 8.73
N GLY A 44 1.04 -14.13 8.62
CA GLY A 44 1.77 -15.39 8.70
C GLY A 44 3.26 -15.21 8.53
N ARG A 45 3.99 -16.29 8.75
CA ARG A 45 5.44 -16.39 8.57
C ARG A 45 5.81 -17.76 8.03
N GLN A 46 6.92 -17.80 7.32
CA GLN A 46 7.59 -19.04 6.91
C GLN A 46 9.10 -18.76 6.81
N PRO A 47 9.98 -19.77 6.71
CA PRO A 47 11.41 -19.54 6.52
C PRO A 47 11.68 -18.61 5.35
N GLY A 48 12.42 -17.49 5.60
CA GLY A 48 12.75 -16.50 4.58
C GLY A 48 11.59 -15.61 4.12
N ALA A 49 10.43 -15.62 4.79
CA ALA A 49 9.32 -14.74 4.44
C ALA A 49 8.44 -14.36 5.63
N ALA A 50 7.85 -13.16 5.58
CA ALA A 50 6.81 -12.71 6.49
C ALA A 50 5.74 -11.93 5.72
N PHE A 51 4.51 -11.98 6.20
CA PHE A 51 3.36 -11.37 5.54
C PHE A 51 2.72 -10.34 6.47
N ILE A 52 2.88 -9.06 6.14
CA ILE A 52 2.30 -7.93 6.89
C ILE A 52 0.83 -7.82 6.52
N ASP A 53 -0.06 -7.89 7.51
CA ASP A 53 -1.50 -7.83 7.32
C ASP A 53 -1.97 -6.38 7.11
N MET A 54 -2.83 -6.17 6.10
CA MET A 54 -3.51 -4.90 5.83
C MET A 54 -5.04 -5.09 5.75
N GLY A 55 -5.57 -6.11 6.41
CA GLY A 55 -6.99 -6.45 6.41
C GLY A 55 -7.30 -7.45 5.30
N ASP A 56 -7.77 -6.98 4.15
CA ASP A 56 -8.06 -7.81 2.97
C ASP A 56 -6.91 -7.88 1.96
N GLN A 57 -5.81 -7.19 2.25
CA GLN A 57 -4.57 -7.16 1.45
C GLN A 57 -3.36 -7.42 2.36
N PHE A 58 -2.20 -7.66 1.78
CA PHE A 58 -0.98 -7.85 2.55
C PHE A 58 0.29 -7.48 1.76
N ILE A 59 1.39 -7.30 2.50
CA ILE A 59 2.73 -7.17 1.92
C ILE A 59 3.51 -8.43 2.26
N ALA A 60 4.09 -9.07 1.26
CA ALA A 60 5.02 -10.17 1.43
C ALA A 60 6.46 -9.63 1.49
N LEU A 61 7.15 -9.84 2.60
CA LEU A 61 8.58 -9.62 2.72
C LEU A 61 9.29 -10.94 2.42
N MET A 62 10.14 -10.94 1.39
CA MET A 62 10.81 -12.15 0.88
C MET A 62 12.32 -11.95 0.94
N GLU A 63 13.05 -12.80 1.65
CA GLU A 63 14.52 -12.77 1.65
C GLU A 63 15.09 -13.11 0.28
N GLY A 64 16.08 -12.33 -0.14
CA GLY A 64 16.77 -12.56 -1.39
C GLY A 64 17.88 -11.52 -1.62
N PRO A 65 18.66 -11.69 -2.71
CA PRO A 65 19.78 -10.79 -3.01
C PRO A 65 19.25 -9.37 -3.30
N ILE A 66 19.93 -8.38 -2.73
CA ILE A 66 19.60 -6.97 -2.93
C ILE A 66 19.99 -6.54 -4.32
N ARG A 67 19.04 -5.96 -5.07
CA ARG A 67 19.28 -5.39 -6.39
C ARG A 67 19.36 -3.87 -6.28
N ALA A 68 20.46 -3.31 -6.77
CA ALA A 68 20.74 -1.87 -6.75
C ALA A 68 20.00 -1.06 -7.82
N GLU A 69 19.08 -1.65 -8.57
CA GLU A 69 18.35 -0.95 -9.61
C GLU A 69 17.34 0.04 -9.04
N ARG A 70 17.71 1.31 -9.04
CA ARG A 70 16.84 2.45 -8.78
C ARG A 70 16.06 2.75 -10.06
N GLY A 71 14.80 2.37 -10.13
CA GLY A 71 13.91 2.70 -11.24
C GLY A 71 12.66 3.42 -10.73
N HIS A 72 11.72 3.69 -11.64
CA HIS A 72 10.38 4.22 -11.29
C HIS A 72 9.50 3.19 -10.58
N ARG A 73 10.04 2.02 -10.27
CA ARG A 73 9.31 0.96 -9.57
C ARG A 73 9.05 1.38 -8.14
N HIS A 74 7.80 1.48 -7.78
CA HIS A 74 7.33 1.79 -6.43
C HIS A 74 5.95 1.18 -6.24
N PHE A 75 5.50 1.19 -5.01
CA PHE A 75 4.12 0.88 -4.68
C PHE A 75 3.62 1.90 -3.67
N GLY A 76 2.31 2.13 -3.67
CA GLY A 76 1.64 3.06 -2.78
C GLY A 76 1.08 2.35 -1.55
N LEU A 77 1.48 2.78 -0.37
CA LEU A 77 0.86 2.40 0.90
C LEU A 77 -0.18 3.44 1.30
N VAL A 78 -1.39 2.98 1.55
CA VAL A 78 -2.44 3.82 2.11
C VAL A 78 -2.36 3.78 3.62
N VAL A 79 -2.31 4.95 4.26
CA VAL A 79 -2.23 5.10 5.72
C VAL A 79 -3.34 6.02 6.24
N ASP A 80 -3.59 5.97 7.53
CA ASP A 80 -4.54 6.84 8.22
C ASP A 80 -3.93 8.18 8.69
N ASP A 81 -2.61 8.25 8.82
CA ASP A 81 -1.87 9.46 9.22
C ASP A 81 -0.51 9.56 8.50
N ARG A 82 -0.51 10.19 7.33
CA ARG A 82 0.71 10.39 6.53
C ARG A 82 1.70 11.35 7.18
N SER A 83 1.23 12.32 7.97
CA SER A 83 2.12 13.30 8.60
C SER A 83 3.06 12.64 9.60
N SER A 84 2.56 11.71 10.40
CA SER A 84 3.36 10.92 11.34
C SER A 84 4.36 10.00 10.64
N VAL A 85 4.02 9.46 9.47
CA VAL A 85 4.91 8.57 8.71
C VAL A 85 6.21 9.27 8.32
N ARG A 86 6.16 10.54 7.91
CA ARG A 86 7.37 11.29 7.54
C ARG A 86 8.41 11.31 8.67
N THR A 87 7.98 11.63 9.87
CA THR A 87 8.86 11.67 11.05
C THR A 87 9.38 10.28 11.40
N LEU A 88 8.48 9.30 11.48
CA LEU A 88 8.83 7.92 11.83
C LEU A 88 9.75 7.25 10.80
N ALA A 89 9.55 7.52 9.51
CA ALA A 89 10.43 7.02 8.46
C ALA A 89 11.86 7.56 8.60
N ALA A 90 12.00 8.86 8.85
CA ALA A 90 13.30 9.49 9.10
C ALA A 90 13.98 8.89 10.36
N GLU A 91 13.24 8.73 11.45
CA GLU A 91 13.73 8.12 12.69
C GLU A 91 14.11 6.64 12.52
N ALA A 92 13.42 5.92 11.65
CA ALA A 92 13.73 4.51 11.33
C ALA A 92 14.96 4.35 10.41
N GLY A 93 15.48 5.45 9.86
CA GLY A 93 16.63 5.45 8.96
C GLY A 93 16.27 5.26 7.49
N ALA A 94 15.02 5.52 7.10
CA ALA A 94 14.63 5.55 5.70
C ALA A 94 15.26 6.76 4.98
N GLU A 95 15.59 6.58 3.71
CA GLU A 95 16.01 7.69 2.83
C GLU A 95 14.74 8.35 2.28
N LEU A 96 14.39 9.54 2.82
CA LEU A 96 13.27 10.33 2.29
C LEU A 96 13.66 10.90 0.93
N LEU A 97 12.78 10.72 -0.06
CA LEU A 97 12.99 11.26 -1.41
C LEU A 97 12.37 12.64 -1.53
N GLU A 98 13.05 13.52 -2.29
CA GLU A 98 12.51 14.84 -2.63
C GLU A 98 11.40 14.69 -3.68
N GLY A 99 10.35 15.50 -3.57
CA GLY A 99 9.25 15.50 -4.52
C GLY A 99 7.94 15.97 -3.90
N PRO A 100 6.87 16.01 -4.71
CA PRO A 100 5.55 16.48 -4.27
C PRO A 100 4.81 15.49 -3.35
N PHE A 101 5.27 14.24 -3.29
CA PHE A 101 4.66 13.16 -2.51
C PHE A 101 5.56 12.74 -1.34
N LEU A 102 5.04 11.96 -0.43
CA LEU A 102 5.84 11.33 0.60
C LEU A 102 6.34 9.98 0.10
N ASP A 103 7.57 9.98 -0.40
CA ASP A 103 8.26 8.78 -0.85
C ASP A 103 9.49 8.52 -0.01
N PHE A 104 9.81 7.27 0.24
CA PHE A 104 11.06 6.87 0.86
C PHE A 104 11.62 5.57 0.27
N LEU A 105 12.92 5.37 0.46
CA LEU A 105 13.57 4.08 0.22
C LEU A 105 13.74 3.35 1.55
N ASP A 106 13.40 2.07 1.57
CA ASP A 106 13.76 1.19 2.67
C ASP A 106 15.25 0.82 2.63
N PRO A 107 15.84 0.16 3.64
CA PRO A 107 17.25 -0.19 3.66
C PRO A 107 17.72 -1.06 2.48
N TRP A 108 16.82 -1.68 1.75
CA TRP A 108 17.12 -2.54 0.60
C TRP A 108 16.81 -1.88 -0.74
N GLY A 109 16.45 -0.60 -0.73
CA GLY A 109 16.22 0.19 -1.94
C GLY A 109 14.81 0.05 -2.54
N ASN A 110 13.86 -0.54 -1.83
CA ASN A 110 12.48 -0.54 -2.26
C ASN A 110 11.88 0.87 -2.08
N ARG A 111 11.31 1.42 -3.14
CA ARG A 111 10.63 2.72 -3.09
C ARG A 111 9.18 2.55 -2.66
N VAL A 112 8.81 3.27 -1.63
CA VAL A 112 7.47 3.30 -1.07
C VAL A 112 6.91 4.71 -1.20
N GLU A 113 5.76 4.85 -1.85
CA GLU A 113 4.94 6.06 -1.82
C GLU A 113 3.89 5.92 -0.72
N VAL A 114 3.71 6.96 0.08
CA VAL A 114 2.72 6.97 1.17
C VAL A 114 1.61 7.95 0.85
N VAL A 115 0.38 7.43 0.81
CA VAL A 115 -0.83 8.21 0.52
C VAL A 115 -1.81 8.16 1.69
N GLU A 116 -2.51 9.27 1.93
CA GLU A 116 -3.53 9.37 2.97
C GLU A 116 -4.84 8.71 2.50
N TYR A 117 -5.45 7.89 3.35
CA TYR A 117 -6.73 7.25 3.04
C TYR A 117 -7.82 8.27 2.66
N SER A 118 -7.86 9.42 3.36
CA SER A 118 -8.82 10.48 3.10
C SER A 118 -8.72 11.07 1.69
N ASP A 119 -7.52 11.09 1.10
CA ASP A 119 -7.23 11.85 -0.12
C ASP A 119 -7.32 11.02 -1.40
N VAL A 120 -7.42 9.70 -1.28
CA VAL A 120 -7.37 8.77 -2.42
C VAL A 120 -8.71 8.06 -2.63
N GLN A 121 -8.91 7.55 -3.85
CA GLN A 121 -10.13 6.82 -4.21
C GLN A 121 -10.17 5.40 -3.63
N PHE A 122 -9.01 4.81 -3.28
CA PHE A 122 -8.95 3.52 -2.62
C PHE A 122 -9.87 3.50 -1.39
N THR A 123 -10.76 2.51 -1.28
CA THR A 123 -11.76 2.46 -0.23
C THR A 123 -11.98 1.03 0.23
N LYS A 124 -11.92 0.82 1.54
CA LYS A 124 -12.38 -0.41 2.20
C LYS A 124 -13.82 -0.24 2.68
N THR A 125 -14.55 -1.34 2.69
CA THR A 125 -15.93 -1.32 3.21
C THR A 125 -15.96 -1.02 4.71
N PRO A 126 -17.05 -0.44 5.25
CA PRO A 126 -17.13 -0.06 6.66
C PRO A 126 -16.87 -1.20 7.64
N HIS A 127 -17.30 -2.44 7.33
CA HIS A 127 -17.08 -3.57 8.22
C HIS A 127 -15.60 -4.01 8.26
N ILE A 128 -14.87 -3.88 7.16
CA ILE A 128 -13.41 -4.13 7.14
C ILE A 128 -12.69 -3.08 7.98
N LEU A 129 -13.01 -1.79 7.81
CA LEU A 129 -12.42 -0.71 8.59
C LEU A 129 -12.66 -0.90 10.10
N ARG A 130 -13.89 -1.23 10.49
CA ARG A 130 -14.19 -1.52 11.90
C ARG A 130 -13.40 -2.69 12.45
N GLY A 131 -13.26 -3.77 11.67
CA GLY A 131 -12.43 -4.91 12.03
C GLY A 131 -10.95 -4.58 12.22
N MET A 132 -10.44 -3.58 11.48
CA MET A 132 -9.08 -3.03 11.64
C MET A 132 -8.98 -2.02 12.78
N GLY A 133 -10.06 -1.62 13.44
CA GLY A 133 -10.09 -0.58 14.46
C GLY A 133 -9.91 0.83 13.90
N LEU A 134 -10.34 1.08 12.66
CA LEU A 134 -10.20 2.35 11.96
C LEU A 134 -11.57 2.97 11.67
N GLU A 135 -11.65 4.29 11.78
CA GLU A 135 -12.81 5.10 11.40
C GLU A 135 -12.40 6.31 10.53
N PRO A 136 -11.64 6.08 9.42
CA PRO A 136 -11.23 7.18 8.58
C PRO A 136 -12.40 7.68 7.72
N SER A 137 -12.40 8.99 7.41
CA SER A 137 -13.32 9.61 6.47
C SER A 137 -12.61 9.95 5.16
N LYS A 138 -13.38 10.12 4.09
CA LYS A 138 -12.90 10.65 2.83
C LYS A 138 -12.97 12.18 2.81
N SER A 139 -12.03 12.82 2.11
CA SER A 139 -12.14 14.23 1.79
C SER A 139 -13.25 14.47 0.77
N GLU A 140 -13.81 15.68 0.73
CA GLU A 140 -14.81 16.06 -0.27
C GLU A 140 -14.31 15.83 -1.71
N LYS A 141 -13.03 16.03 -1.94
CA LYS A 141 -12.40 15.76 -3.24
C LYS A 141 -12.48 14.27 -3.59
N ALA A 142 -12.08 13.39 -2.69
CA ALA A 142 -12.10 11.95 -2.92
C ALA A 142 -13.54 11.42 -3.09
N GLU A 143 -14.48 11.92 -2.29
CA GLU A 143 -15.91 11.58 -2.43
C GLU A 143 -16.47 12.00 -3.78
N ARG A 144 -16.14 13.21 -4.25
CA ARG A 144 -16.54 13.70 -5.58
C ARG A 144 -15.98 12.85 -6.70
N GLU A 145 -14.68 12.52 -6.66
CA GLU A 145 -14.02 11.67 -7.65
C GLU A 145 -14.62 10.26 -7.71
N LEU A 146 -15.01 9.69 -6.55
CA LEU A 146 -15.72 8.41 -6.49
C LEU A 146 -17.13 8.52 -7.07
N ALA A 147 -17.86 9.60 -6.75
CA ALA A 147 -19.22 9.85 -7.26
C ALA A 147 -19.24 10.01 -8.80
N GLU A 148 -18.26 10.70 -9.37
CA GLU A 148 -18.10 10.84 -10.83
C GLU A 148 -17.93 9.50 -11.55
N LYS A 149 -17.42 8.48 -10.85
CA LYS A 149 -17.26 7.10 -11.35
C LYS A 149 -18.44 6.19 -11.00
N GLY A 150 -19.51 6.72 -10.40
CA GLY A 150 -20.64 5.93 -9.94
C GLY A 150 -20.36 5.08 -8.68
N MET A 151 -19.35 5.47 -7.90
CA MET A 151 -18.88 4.75 -6.69
C MET A 151 -19.21 5.52 -5.39
N ALA A 152 -20.19 6.41 -5.42
CA ALA A 152 -20.66 7.06 -4.20
C ALA A 152 -21.25 6.03 -3.23
N PRO A 153 -21.14 6.23 -1.89
CA PRO A 153 -21.84 5.39 -0.92
C PRO A 153 -23.34 5.35 -1.23
N ALA A 154 -23.97 4.20 -1.00
CA ALA A 154 -25.41 4.10 -1.06
C ALA A 154 -26.04 5.06 -0.03
N ALA A 155 -27.08 5.75 -0.42
CA ALA A 155 -27.82 6.64 0.45
C ALA A 155 -28.49 5.88 1.61
#